data_e01830530c64a1d2567694912d760aff
#
_entry.id   e01830530c64a1d2567694912d760aff
#
_cell.length_a   1.000
_cell.length_b   1.000
_cell.length_c   1.000
_cell.angle_alpha   90.00
_cell.angle_beta   90.00
_cell.angle_gamma   90.00
#
_symmetry.space_group_name_H-M   'P 1'
#
loop_
_entity.id
_entity.type
_entity.pdbx_description
1 polymer ?
#
loop_
_entity_poly.entity_id
_entity_poly.type
_entity_poly.pdbx_seq_one_letter_code
_entity_poly.pdbx_strand_id
1 'polypeptide(L)'
;MKLSLDSLQEMGAFAPVDLAEETVTWRQDGEDVSATVFIKPLSYITAVSEMVASRENTDALAARIAASICDEAGEPVFSVGDITGESDPERGPLNHSLTMALLEVIGRANGLGKNKSRSVTKKKSGTSS
;
A
#
# COMPACT_ATOMS: atom_id res chain seq x y z
N MET A 1 21.63 -20.75 -3.49
CA MET A 1 20.33 -21.36 -3.12
C MET A 1 19.55 -21.70 -4.37
N LYS A 2 18.94 -22.86 -4.37
CA LYS A 2 18.00 -23.19 -5.44
C LYS A 2 16.60 -22.79 -5.04
N LEU A 3 15.85 -22.27 -5.98
CA LEU A 3 14.51 -21.81 -5.74
C LEU A 3 13.56 -22.99 -5.57
N SER A 4 12.89 -23.06 -4.45
CA SER A 4 11.90 -24.09 -4.14
C SER A 4 10.85 -23.49 -3.22
N LEU A 5 9.68 -24.13 -3.14
CA LEU A 5 8.67 -23.66 -2.22
C LEU A 5 9.17 -23.70 -0.78
N ASP A 6 9.89 -24.77 -0.41
CA ASP A 6 10.40 -24.90 0.93
C ASP A 6 11.39 -23.79 1.28
N SER A 7 12.35 -23.51 0.37
CA SER A 7 13.34 -22.49 0.67
C SER A 7 12.68 -21.11 0.71
N LEU A 8 11.72 -20.85 -0.16
CA LEU A 8 11.00 -19.57 -0.16
C LEU A 8 10.16 -19.38 1.09
N GLN A 9 9.49 -20.46 1.53
CA GLN A 9 8.69 -20.39 2.73
C GLN A 9 9.56 -20.14 3.97
N GLU A 10 10.71 -20.81 4.04
CA GLU A 10 11.63 -20.64 5.17
C GLU A 10 12.18 -19.22 5.24
N MET A 11 12.43 -18.59 4.13
CA MET A 11 13.00 -17.24 4.12
C MET A 11 11.94 -16.13 4.13
N GLY A 12 10.66 -16.49 4.16
CA GLY A 12 9.58 -15.51 4.27
C GLY A 12 9.27 -14.80 2.96
N ALA A 13 9.42 -15.49 1.85
CA ALA A 13 9.22 -14.89 0.54
C ALA A 13 7.76 -14.77 0.12
N PHE A 14 6.83 -15.28 0.93
CA PHE A 14 5.41 -15.15 0.67
C PHE A 14 4.84 -14.00 1.49
N ALA A 15 3.94 -13.23 0.88
CA ALA A 15 3.32 -12.10 1.56
C ALA A 15 2.44 -12.60 2.71
N PRO A 16 2.40 -11.85 3.83
CA PRO A 16 1.53 -12.21 4.95
C PRO A 16 0.07 -12.24 4.52
N VAL A 17 -0.75 -13.02 5.23
CA VAL A 17 -2.19 -13.06 4.96
C VAL A 17 -2.94 -12.03 5.79
N ASP A 18 -2.33 -11.53 6.86
CA ASP A 18 -2.97 -10.58 7.76
C ASP A 18 -2.90 -9.16 7.21
N LEU A 19 -3.96 -8.39 7.46
CA LEU A 19 -3.99 -6.98 7.11
C LEU A 19 -3.16 -6.18 8.09
N ALA A 20 -2.50 -5.14 7.61
CA ALA A 20 -1.81 -4.19 8.48
C ALA A 20 -2.79 -3.08 8.85
N GLU A 21 -2.89 -2.77 10.14
CA GLU A 21 -3.73 -1.67 10.61
C GLU A 21 -2.83 -0.45 10.79
N GLU A 22 -3.23 0.68 10.18
CA GLU A 22 -2.44 1.91 10.21
C GLU A 22 -3.34 3.10 10.44
N THR A 23 -2.77 4.17 11.00
CA THR A 23 -3.46 5.45 11.09
C THR A 23 -2.95 6.33 9.97
N VAL A 24 -3.88 6.87 9.18
CA VAL A 24 -3.54 7.83 8.13
C VAL A 24 -4.01 9.22 8.59
N THR A 25 -3.16 10.23 8.40
CA THR A 25 -3.46 11.61 8.76
C THR A 25 -3.21 12.48 7.55
N TRP A 26 -4.18 13.37 7.26
CA TRP A 26 -4.06 14.26 6.11
C TRP A 26 -4.65 15.62 6.46
N ARG A 27 -4.37 16.63 5.60
CA ARG A 27 -4.90 17.96 5.78
C ARG A 27 -6.16 18.12 4.94
N GLN A 28 -7.19 18.68 5.54
CA GLN A 28 -8.45 18.95 4.86
C GLN A 28 -9.04 20.23 5.44
N ASP A 29 -9.24 21.20 4.56
CA ASP A 29 -9.81 22.51 4.95
C ASP A 29 -9.04 23.15 6.09
N GLY A 30 -7.71 23.03 6.06
CA GLY A 30 -6.84 23.65 7.05
C GLY A 30 -6.69 22.89 8.35
N GLU A 31 -7.29 21.71 8.47
CA GLU A 31 -7.25 20.93 9.70
C GLU A 31 -6.67 19.56 9.43
N ASP A 32 -6.05 18.97 10.45
CA ASP A 32 -5.56 17.60 10.38
C ASP A 32 -6.72 16.64 10.68
N VAL A 33 -6.91 15.68 9.79
CA VAL A 33 -7.93 14.63 9.94
C VAL A 33 -7.22 13.29 9.99
N SER A 34 -7.66 12.39 10.87
CA SER A 34 -7.06 11.07 10.99
C SER A 34 -8.12 9.99 10.89
N ALA A 35 -7.73 8.85 10.32
CA ALA A 35 -8.61 7.69 10.21
C ALA A 35 -7.77 6.42 10.28
N THR A 36 -8.42 5.34 10.69
CA THR A 36 -7.81 4.02 10.69
C THR A 36 -8.05 3.38 9.34
N VAL A 37 -7.00 2.80 8.75
CA VAL A 37 -7.10 2.08 7.50
C VAL A 37 -6.47 0.70 7.66
N PHE A 38 -6.91 -0.23 6.82
CA PHE A 38 -6.34 -1.57 6.77
C PHE A 38 -5.68 -1.75 5.41
N ILE A 39 -4.51 -2.36 5.39
CA ILE A 39 -3.67 -2.40 4.19
C ILE A 39 -3.34 -3.85 3.89
N LYS A 40 -3.65 -4.27 2.65
CA LYS A 40 -3.23 -5.58 2.16
C LYS A 40 -1.76 -5.53 1.82
N PRO A 41 -1.00 -6.59 2.14
CA PRO A 41 0.42 -6.64 1.76
C PRO A 41 0.57 -6.61 0.24
N LEU A 42 1.60 -5.94 -0.24
CA LEU A 42 1.94 -5.99 -1.65
C LEU A 42 2.38 -7.40 -1.99
N SER A 43 1.87 -7.96 -3.09
CA SER A 43 2.08 -9.35 -3.43
C SER A 43 1.88 -9.54 -4.92
N TYR A 44 1.89 -10.80 -5.35
CA TYR A 44 1.55 -11.17 -6.71
C TYR A 44 0.19 -10.58 -7.14
N ILE A 45 -0.80 -10.60 -6.22
CA ILE A 45 -2.14 -10.11 -6.54
C ILE A 45 -2.13 -8.62 -6.85
N THR A 46 -1.44 -7.82 -6.03
CA THR A 46 -1.37 -6.38 -6.27
C THR A 46 -0.52 -6.07 -7.49
N ALA A 47 0.53 -6.87 -7.76
CA ALA A 47 1.35 -6.69 -8.95
C ALA A 47 0.53 -6.91 -10.21
N VAL A 48 -0.34 -7.93 -10.22
CA VAL A 48 -1.21 -8.19 -11.37
C VAL A 48 -2.17 -7.02 -11.58
N SER A 49 -2.73 -6.47 -10.48
CA SER A 49 -3.63 -5.33 -10.59
C SER A 49 -2.94 -4.12 -11.23
N GLU A 50 -1.68 -3.86 -10.85
CA GLU A 50 -0.94 -2.74 -11.42
C GLU A 50 -0.60 -2.98 -12.89
N MET A 51 -0.28 -4.23 -13.26
CA MET A 51 0.01 -4.55 -14.66
C MET A 51 -1.23 -4.38 -15.54
N VAL A 52 -2.39 -4.82 -15.06
CA VAL A 52 -3.64 -4.68 -15.81
C VAL A 52 -3.95 -3.18 -15.99
N ALA A 53 -3.78 -2.39 -14.93
CA ALA A 53 -4.02 -0.96 -15.00
C ALA A 53 -3.12 -0.31 -16.06
N SER A 54 -1.85 -0.71 -16.10
CA SER A 54 -0.90 -0.17 -17.08
C SER A 54 -1.33 -0.49 -18.51
N ARG A 55 -1.78 -1.73 -18.74
CA ARG A 55 -2.22 -2.14 -20.08
C ARG A 55 -3.46 -1.40 -20.54
N GLU A 56 -4.31 -1.01 -19.60
CA GLU A 56 -5.56 -0.32 -19.92
C GLU A 56 -5.43 1.19 -19.83
N ASN A 57 -4.20 1.70 -19.74
CA ASN A 57 -3.93 3.13 -19.58
C ASN A 57 -4.62 3.70 -18.33
N THR A 58 -4.77 2.88 -17.32
CA THR A 58 -5.32 3.30 -16.03
C THR A 58 -4.18 3.74 -15.13
N ASP A 59 -4.43 4.71 -14.27
CA ASP A 59 -3.43 5.25 -13.37
C ASP A 59 -2.90 4.17 -12.41
N ALA A 60 -1.60 3.90 -12.46
CA ALA A 60 -0.98 2.86 -11.65
C ALA A 60 -1.00 3.20 -10.15
N LEU A 61 -0.89 4.50 -9.80
CA LEU A 61 -0.95 4.90 -8.39
C LEU A 61 -2.36 4.70 -7.84
N ALA A 62 -3.37 5.06 -8.62
CA ALA A 62 -4.75 4.83 -8.20
C ALA A 62 -5.04 3.33 -8.06
N ALA A 63 -4.49 2.51 -8.97
CA ALA A 63 -4.66 1.06 -8.90
C ALA A 63 -4.02 0.49 -7.64
N ARG A 64 -2.84 1.00 -7.26
CA ARG A 64 -2.17 0.55 -6.04
C ARG A 64 -3.01 0.87 -4.79
N ILE A 65 -3.54 2.09 -4.71
CA ILE A 65 -4.36 2.48 -3.57
C ILE A 65 -5.62 1.63 -3.52
N ALA A 66 -6.30 1.47 -4.65
CA ALA A 66 -7.55 0.70 -4.70
C ALA A 66 -7.32 -0.76 -4.29
N ALA A 67 -6.19 -1.36 -4.71
CA ALA A 67 -5.89 -2.75 -4.40
C ALA A 67 -5.41 -2.96 -2.98
N SER A 68 -4.81 -1.93 -2.37
CA SER A 68 -4.14 -2.06 -1.06
C SER A 68 -5.02 -1.63 0.11
N ILE A 69 -5.82 -0.59 -0.04
CA ILE A 69 -6.62 -0.04 1.07
C ILE A 69 -7.95 -0.77 1.14
N CYS A 70 -8.25 -1.31 2.31
CA CYS A 70 -9.47 -2.10 2.50
C CYS A 70 -10.06 -1.80 3.88
N ASP A 71 -11.23 -2.35 4.13
CA ASP A 71 -11.85 -2.26 5.45
C ASP A 71 -11.39 -3.45 6.30
N GLU A 72 -11.91 -3.54 7.51
CA GLU A 72 -11.51 -4.57 8.46
C GLU A 72 -11.80 -5.98 7.94
N ALA A 73 -12.81 -6.12 7.09
CA ALA A 73 -13.16 -7.40 6.50
C ALA A 73 -12.33 -7.73 5.25
N GLY A 74 -11.46 -6.82 4.82
CA GLY A 74 -10.63 -7.02 3.65
C GLY A 74 -11.29 -6.59 2.35
N GLU A 75 -12.44 -5.91 2.41
CA GLU A 75 -13.13 -5.44 1.23
C GLU A 75 -12.57 -4.08 0.79
N PRO A 76 -12.46 -3.84 -0.53
CA PRO A 76 -11.90 -2.56 -1.00
C PRO A 76 -12.74 -1.36 -0.53
N VAL A 77 -12.05 -0.31 -0.10
CA VAL A 77 -12.69 0.95 0.23
C VAL A 77 -12.92 1.78 -1.03
N PHE A 78 -11.99 1.70 -1.98
CA PHE A 78 -12.01 2.51 -3.21
C PHE A 78 -11.99 1.63 -4.45
N SER A 79 -12.68 2.08 -5.50
CA SER A 79 -12.37 1.66 -6.86
C SER A 79 -11.35 2.65 -7.43
N VAL A 80 -10.73 2.30 -8.56
CA VAL A 80 -9.84 3.24 -9.25
C VAL A 80 -10.60 4.52 -9.61
N GLY A 81 -11.83 4.38 -10.09
CA GLY A 81 -12.64 5.54 -10.47
C GLY A 81 -12.97 6.45 -9.30
N ASP A 82 -13.08 5.90 -8.08
CA ASP A 82 -13.29 6.73 -6.90
C ASP A 82 -12.09 7.63 -6.65
N ILE A 83 -10.89 7.14 -6.93
CA ILE A 83 -9.66 7.89 -6.68
C ILE A 83 -9.42 8.92 -7.77
N THR A 84 -9.64 8.55 -9.03
CA THR A 84 -9.40 9.46 -10.16
C THR A 84 -10.51 10.49 -10.35
N GLY A 85 -11.68 10.25 -9.77
CA GLY A 85 -12.83 11.13 -9.92
C GLY A 85 -13.77 10.70 -11.03
N GLU A 86 -13.45 9.63 -11.77
CA GLU A 86 -14.28 9.20 -12.89
C GLU A 86 -15.59 8.56 -12.47
N SER A 87 -15.63 7.98 -11.27
CA SER A 87 -16.85 7.36 -10.76
C SER A 87 -17.97 8.36 -10.52
N ASP A 88 -17.60 9.58 -10.13
CA ASP A 88 -18.57 10.63 -9.82
C ASP A 88 -17.94 12.00 -10.07
N PRO A 89 -18.16 12.55 -11.27
CA PRO A 89 -17.54 13.84 -11.62
C PRO A 89 -17.91 14.99 -10.67
N GLU A 90 -19.07 14.92 -10.02
CA GLU A 90 -19.47 15.97 -9.08
C GLU A 90 -18.69 15.90 -7.79
N ARG A 91 -18.34 14.67 -7.35
CA ARG A 91 -17.51 14.49 -6.17
C ARG A 91 -16.04 14.80 -6.46
N GLY A 92 -15.59 14.46 -7.66
CA GLY A 92 -14.23 14.71 -8.09
C GLY A 92 -13.22 13.71 -7.58
N PRO A 93 -11.94 13.95 -7.85
CA PRO A 93 -10.88 13.03 -7.45
C PRO A 93 -10.57 13.13 -5.95
N LEU A 94 -9.84 12.13 -5.47
CA LEU A 94 -9.46 12.07 -4.07
C LEU A 94 -8.61 13.27 -3.68
N ASN A 95 -8.76 13.73 -2.45
CA ASN A 95 -7.99 14.84 -1.90
C ASN A 95 -6.48 14.58 -2.03
N HIS A 96 -5.72 15.62 -2.42
CA HIS A 96 -4.28 15.47 -2.67
C HIS A 96 -3.53 14.99 -1.43
N SER A 97 -3.76 15.63 -0.30
CA SER A 97 -3.07 15.29 0.94
C SER A 97 -3.39 13.87 1.38
N LEU A 98 -4.64 13.46 1.25
CA LEU A 98 -5.05 12.09 1.58
C LEU A 98 -4.41 11.09 0.64
N THR A 99 -4.35 11.40 -0.67
CA THR A 99 -3.70 10.52 -1.64
C THR A 99 -2.25 10.26 -1.25
N MET A 100 -1.51 11.32 -0.93
CA MET A 100 -0.10 11.19 -0.55
C MET A 100 0.04 10.40 0.76
N ALA A 101 -0.84 10.67 1.73
CA ALA A 101 -0.79 9.97 3.01
C ALA A 101 -1.08 8.48 2.85
N LEU A 102 -2.03 8.12 1.97
CA LEU A 102 -2.33 6.71 1.71
C LEU A 102 -1.16 5.99 1.07
N LEU A 103 -0.52 6.63 0.10
CA LEU A 103 0.66 6.03 -0.54
C LEU A 103 1.78 5.82 0.48
N GLU A 104 1.94 6.77 1.39
CA GLU A 104 2.97 6.67 2.42
C GLU A 104 2.71 5.50 3.38
N VAL A 105 1.46 5.35 3.86
CA VAL A 105 1.18 4.26 4.79
C VAL A 105 1.24 2.89 4.10
N ILE A 106 0.89 2.82 2.81
CA ILE A 106 1.07 1.58 2.05
C ILE A 106 2.55 1.21 2.00
N GLY A 107 3.41 2.20 1.70
CA GLY A 107 4.85 1.96 1.67
C GLY A 107 5.38 1.55 3.03
N ARG A 108 4.96 2.24 4.09
CA ARG A 108 5.43 1.94 5.44
C ARG A 108 5.01 0.55 5.88
N ALA A 109 3.76 0.17 5.62
CA ALA A 109 3.24 -1.13 6.03
C ALA A 109 3.94 -2.28 5.30
N ASN A 110 4.50 -2.01 4.11
CA ASN A 110 5.17 -3.03 3.31
C ASN A 110 6.69 -2.89 3.36
N GLY A 111 7.21 -2.03 4.22
CA GLY A 111 8.66 -1.86 4.39
C GLY A 111 9.33 -1.10 3.26
N LEU A 112 8.56 -0.47 2.37
CA LEU A 112 9.14 0.29 1.27
C LEU A 112 9.65 1.63 1.78
N GLY A 113 10.73 2.12 1.17
CA GLY A 113 11.28 3.41 1.52
C GLY A 113 12.08 3.44 2.79
N LYS A 114 12.25 2.31 3.47
CA LYS A 114 13.11 2.23 4.66
C LYS A 114 14.55 2.03 4.24
N ASN A 115 15.37 2.59 5.03
CA ASN A 115 16.80 2.44 4.80
C ASN A 115 17.33 1.35 5.69
N LYS A 116 16.74 1.38 5.75
CA LYS A 116 16.94 0.83 6.31
C LYS A 116 17.23 0.51 7.29
N SER A 117 16.86 1.04 7.57
CA SER A 117 17.10 0.88 8.32
C SER A 117 16.88 0.51 9.10
N ARG A 118 16.75 0.51 9.20
CA ARG A 118 16.95 0.04 9.75
C ARG A 118 17.06 -0.58 10.20
N SER A 119 17.02 -0.52 10.35
CA SER A 119 17.57 -1.29 10.59
C SER A 119 17.76 -1.76 11.01
N VAL A 120 17.85 -1.57 11.24
CA VAL A 120 18.57 -2.28 11.50
C VAL A 120 18.81 -2.57 11.95
N THR A 121 18.75 -2.34 12.10
CA THR A 121 19.39 -2.88 12.33
C THR A 121 19.57 -3.20 12.59
N LYS A 122 19.59 -3.12 12.70
CA LYS A 122 20.25 -3.58 12.65
C LYS A 122 20.67 -3.95 12.67
N LYS A 123 20.71 -3.77 12.84
CA LYS A 123 21.51 -4.17 12.56
C LYS A 123 21.89 -4.46 12.50
N LYS A 124 21.96 -4.27 12.69
CA LYS A 124 22.79 -4.58 12.32
C LYS A 124 23.15 -4.82 12.19
N SER A 125 22.95 -4.38 12.57
CA SER A 125 23.71 -4.65 12.21
C SER A 125 24.11 -4.59 11.96
N GLY A 126 24.06 -4.45 12.22
CA GLY A 126 24.86 -4.40 11.95
C GLY A 126 25.03 -4.09 11.64
N THR A 127 25.20 -3.79 11.75
CA THR A 127 25.70 -3.65 11.28
C THR A 127 25.68 -3.42 11.01
N SER A 128 25.65 -3.18 11.31
CA SER A 128 26.03 -3.12 10.92
C SER A 128 25.94 -3.02 10.76
N SER A 129 25.90 -2.74 11.03
CA SER A 129 26.27 -2.81 10.74
C SER A 129 26.22 -2.86 10.49
#